data_c4178d0185eae98060f614dbe8bacdf3
#
_entry.id   c4178d0185eae98060f614dbe8bacdf3
#
_cell.length_a   1.000
_cell.length_b   1.000
_cell.length_c   1.000
_cell.angle_alpha   90.00
_cell.angle_beta   90.00
_cell.angle_gamma   90.00
#
_symmetry.space_group_name_H-M   'P 1'
#
loop_
_entity.id
_entity.type
_entity.pdbx_description
1 polymer ?
#
loop_
_entity_poly.entity_id
_entity_poly.type
_entity_poly.pdbx_seq_one_letter_code
_entity_poly.pdbx_strand_id
1 'polypeptide(L)'
;MSKKLWEASQTKKKHSNLYKYEKFLSKKYNLNIKQNYSRILKWTINNPNKFWSSIWDFAGVKGIKKEKSYLSKALFKSKFLINSELNFAENLLSKNDNSKAITFISENNYREKRSWKELNLNVGRLVVFFKKIKLKEKDRVAAYLPNLIETVESFIATASIGCVWSSCSPDFGINGVIERFAQIKPKILIICDRYYYNGKEINIIERLPLILNKIKSIKNNHN
;
A
#
# COMPACT_ATOMS: atom_id res chain seq x y z
N MET A 1 5.39 -40.00 -10.68
CA MET A 1 4.48 -39.06 -9.97
C MET A 1 5.20 -38.50 -8.74
N SER A 2 5.27 -37.20 -8.58
CA SER A 2 5.91 -36.59 -7.40
C SER A 2 5.07 -36.89 -6.14
N LYS A 3 5.74 -37.28 -5.06
CA LYS A 3 5.11 -37.55 -3.77
C LYS A 3 4.56 -36.24 -3.19
N LYS A 4 3.27 -36.22 -2.82
CA LYS A 4 2.64 -35.09 -2.16
C LYS A 4 3.26 -34.90 -0.77
N LEU A 5 3.92 -33.77 -0.53
CA LEU A 5 4.62 -33.49 0.72
C LEU A 5 3.69 -32.92 1.81
N TRP A 6 2.68 -32.14 1.43
CA TRP A 6 1.75 -31.52 2.36
C TRP A 6 0.38 -31.26 1.71
N GLU A 7 -0.67 -31.28 2.52
CA GLU A 7 -2.02 -30.86 2.15
C GLU A 7 -2.72 -30.18 3.32
N ALA A 8 -3.45 -29.10 3.05
CA ALA A 8 -4.28 -28.46 4.05
C ALA A 8 -5.41 -29.38 4.51
N SER A 9 -5.66 -29.43 5.83
CA SER A 9 -6.82 -30.16 6.37
C SER A 9 -8.14 -29.59 5.82
N GLN A 10 -9.21 -30.39 5.83
CA GLN A 10 -10.52 -29.95 5.37
C GLN A 10 -11.03 -28.74 6.16
N THR A 11 -10.74 -28.68 7.46
CA THR A 11 -11.06 -27.52 8.31
C THR A 11 -10.35 -26.27 7.82
N LYS A 12 -9.03 -26.32 7.58
CA LYS A 12 -8.27 -25.18 7.03
C LYS A 12 -8.79 -24.75 5.67
N LYS A 13 -9.12 -25.70 4.79
CA LYS A 13 -9.71 -25.39 3.47
C LYS A 13 -11.02 -24.63 3.62
N LYS A 14 -11.95 -25.08 4.45
CA LYS A 14 -13.28 -24.46 4.66
C LYS A 14 -13.21 -23.07 5.30
N HIS A 15 -12.17 -22.76 6.09
CA HIS A 15 -11.96 -21.44 6.69
C HIS A 15 -11.18 -20.47 5.78
N SER A 16 -10.65 -20.93 4.65
CA SER A 16 -9.87 -20.09 3.74
C SER A 16 -10.74 -19.06 3.01
N ASN A 17 -10.13 -17.91 2.68
CA ASN A 17 -10.80 -16.91 1.86
C ASN A 17 -11.11 -17.42 0.45
N LEU A 18 -10.31 -18.35 -0.09
CA LEU A 18 -10.59 -18.99 -1.36
C LEU A 18 -11.91 -19.76 -1.32
N TYR A 19 -12.17 -20.54 -0.26
CA TYR A 19 -13.42 -21.25 -0.10
C TYR A 19 -14.63 -20.31 0.06
N LYS A 20 -14.46 -19.22 0.84
CA LYS A 20 -15.50 -18.20 0.98
C LYS A 20 -15.81 -17.54 -0.38
N TYR A 21 -14.78 -17.23 -1.14
CA TYR A 21 -14.91 -16.64 -2.48
C TYR A 21 -15.58 -17.64 -3.46
N GLU A 22 -15.22 -18.91 -3.42
CA GLU A 22 -15.90 -19.96 -4.20
C GLU A 22 -17.41 -19.99 -3.92
N LYS A 23 -17.80 -19.98 -2.65
CA LYS A 23 -19.20 -19.89 -2.23
C LYS A 23 -19.89 -18.64 -2.77
N PHE A 24 -19.21 -17.50 -2.67
CA PHE A 24 -19.70 -16.23 -3.20
C PHE A 24 -19.90 -16.30 -4.71
N LEU A 25 -18.92 -16.81 -5.47
CA LEU A 25 -19.03 -16.98 -6.93
C LEU A 25 -20.16 -17.96 -7.31
N SER A 26 -20.24 -19.09 -6.61
CA SER A 26 -21.28 -20.09 -6.86
C SER A 26 -22.68 -19.50 -6.69
N LYS A 27 -22.88 -18.69 -5.64
CA LYS A 27 -24.15 -18.00 -5.41
C LYS A 27 -24.43 -16.90 -6.44
N LYS A 28 -23.42 -16.05 -6.74
CA LYS A 28 -23.60 -14.88 -7.60
C LYS A 28 -23.78 -15.23 -9.07
N TYR A 29 -23.09 -16.25 -9.56
CA TYR A 29 -23.06 -16.62 -10.98
C TYR A 29 -23.60 -18.02 -11.27
N ASN A 30 -24.23 -18.66 -10.29
CA ASN A 30 -24.78 -20.02 -10.40
C ASN A 30 -23.74 -21.05 -10.90
N LEU A 31 -22.52 -21.00 -10.33
CA LEU A 31 -21.39 -21.83 -10.78
C LEU A 31 -21.26 -23.09 -9.93
N ASN A 32 -21.14 -24.25 -10.59
CA ASN A 32 -20.85 -25.53 -9.94
C ASN A 32 -19.33 -25.77 -9.84
N ILE A 33 -18.68 -25.11 -8.86
CA ILE A 33 -17.21 -25.14 -8.69
C ILE A 33 -16.76 -26.39 -7.92
N LYS A 34 -17.51 -26.83 -6.91
CA LYS A 34 -17.26 -28.05 -6.09
C LYS A 34 -15.82 -28.14 -5.54
N GLN A 35 -15.31 -27.07 -4.92
CA GLN A 35 -13.96 -27.00 -4.35
C GLN A 35 -12.84 -27.37 -5.37
N ASN A 36 -13.04 -27.02 -6.61
CA ASN A 36 -12.09 -27.31 -7.68
C ASN A 36 -11.42 -26.01 -8.15
N TYR A 37 -10.18 -25.78 -7.69
CA TYR A 37 -9.41 -24.59 -8.05
C TYR A 37 -9.26 -24.40 -9.58
N SER A 38 -9.03 -25.48 -10.32
CA SER A 38 -8.88 -25.40 -11.78
C SER A 38 -10.17 -24.91 -12.48
N ARG A 39 -11.34 -25.20 -11.93
CA ARG A 39 -12.61 -24.66 -12.43
C ARG A 39 -12.73 -23.17 -12.18
N ILE A 40 -12.33 -22.70 -10.97
CA ILE A 40 -12.28 -21.26 -10.66
C ILE A 40 -11.33 -20.58 -11.64
N LEU A 41 -10.10 -21.08 -11.77
CA LEU A 41 -9.08 -20.50 -12.64
C LEU A 41 -9.58 -20.42 -14.10
N LYS A 42 -10.14 -21.48 -14.63
CA LYS A 42 -10.70 -21.49 -15.99
C LYS A 42 -11.83 -20.45 -16.14
N TRP A 43 -12.69 -20.34 -15.13
CA TRP A 43 -13.77 -19.36 -15.15
C TRP A 43 -13.23 -17.91 -15.11
N THR A 44 -12.21 -17.62 -14.27
CA THR A 44 -11.62 -16.26 -14.20
C THR A 44 -10.97 -15.85 -15.51
N ILE A 45 -10.27 -16.76 -16.19
CA ILE A 45 -9.66 -16.54 -17.49
C ILE A 45 -10.71 -16.24 -18.56
N ASN A 46 -11.79 -17.00 -18.57
CA ASN A 46 -12.87 -16.86 -19.56
C ASN A 46 -13.82 -15.69 -19.27
N ASN A 47 -13.83 -15.18 -18.03
CA ASN A 47 -14.73 -14.11 -17.59
C ASN A 47 -14.01 -13.02 -16.81
N PRO A 48 -12.96 -12.39 -17.35
CA PRO A 48 -12.11 -11.46 -16.58
C PRO A 48 -12.89 -10.27 -16.04
N ASN A 49 -13.87 -9.72 -16.77
CA ASN A 49 -14.70 -8.61 -16.28
C ASN A 49 -15.54 -9.02 -15.06
N LYS A 50 -16.22 -10.17 -15.15
CA LYS A 50 -17.00 -10.71 -14.02
C LYS A 50 -16.10 -11.03 -12.83
N PHE A 51 -14.90 -11.54 -13.10
CA PHE A 51 -13.91 -11.83 -12.07
C PHE A 51 -13.52 -10.56 -11.29
N TRP A 52 -13.04 -9.52 -11.96
CA TRP A 52 -12.62 -8.30 -11.28
C TRP A 52 -13.78 -7.57 -10.58
N SER A 53 -14.96 -7.54 -11.21
CA SER A 53 -16.17 -7.04 -10.57
C SER A 53 -16.53 -7.83 -9.31
N SER A 54 -16.40 -9.16 -9.35
CA SER A 54 -16.69 -10.02 -8.19
C SER A 54 -15.67 -9.88 -7.06
N ILE A 55 -14.38 -9.62 -7.38
CA ILE A 55 -13.35 -9.31 -6.37
C ILE A 55 -13.70 -8.01 -5.65
N TRP A 56 -14.10 -6.96 -6.37
CA TRP A 56 -14.55 -5.71 -5.77
C TRP A 56 -15.65 -5.95 -4.71
N ASP A 57 -16.68 -6.70 -5.09
CA ASP A 57 -17.82 -6.97 -4.21
C ASP A 57 -17.46 -7.88 -3.03
N PHE A 58 -16.69 -8.94 -3.29
CA PHE A 58 -16.28 -9.90 -2.27
C PHE A 58 -15.34 -9.28 -1.23
N ALA A 59 -14.43 -8.43 -1.66
CA ALA A 59 -13.51 -7.71 -0.79
C ALA A 59 -14.14 -6.51 -0.09
N GLY A 60 -15.37 -6.12 -0.46
CA GLY A 60 -16.04 -4.95 0.11
C GLY A 60 -15.29 -3.64 -0.19
N VAL A 61 -14.76 -3.50 -1.40
CA VAL A 61 -13.99 -2.32 -1.80
C VAL A 61 -14.86 -1.07 -1.72
N LYS A 62 -14.41 -0.08 -0.97
CA LYS A 62 -15.04 1.24 -0.85
C LYS A 62 -14.65 2.10 -2.05
N GLY A 63 -15.63 2.72 -2.69
CA GLY A 63 -15.42 3.57 -3.86
C GLY A 63 -16.62 3.56 -4.82
N ILE A 64 -16.46 4.25 -5.94
CA ILE A 64 -17.47 4.30 -7.01
C ILE A 64 -17.12 3.24 -8.04
N LYS A 65 -17.86 2.14 -8.05
CA LYS A 65 -17.66 1.02 -8.97
C LYS A 65 -18.30 1.30 -10.32
N LYS A 66 -17.53 1.10 -11.39
CA LYS A 66 -18.02 1.02 -12.77
C LYS A 66 -17.63 -0.33 -13.36
N GLU A 67 -18.51 -0.94 -14.13
CA GLU A 67 -18.28 -2.32 -14.59
C GLU A 67 -17.68 -2.40 -16.00
N LYS A 68 -17.45 -1.27 -16.65
CA LYS A 68 -16.87 -1.22 -18.00
C LYS A 68 -15.40 -1.66 -17.96
N SER A 69 -15.05 -2.56 -18.86
CA SER A 69 -13.67 -3.00 -19.05
C SER A 69 -13.34 -3.06 -20.54
N TYR A 70 -12.07 -2.88 -20.84
CA TYR A 70 -11.51 -3.07 -22.18
C TYR A 70 -10.49 -4.19 -22.12
N LEU A 71 -10.73 -5.24 -22.91
CA LEU A 71 -9.83 -6.38 -23.01
C LEU A 71 -9.02 -6.29 -24.28
N SER A 72 -7.72 -6.46 -24.19
CA SER A 72 -6.79 -6.50 -25.30
C SER A 72 -6.11 -7.87 -25.39
N LYS A 73 -5.73 -8.31 -26.59
CA LYS A 73 -4.87 -9.50 -26.79
C LYS A 73 -3.53 -9.32 -26.05
N ALA A 74 -3.00 -8.10 -26.01
CA ALA A 74 -1.86 -7.75 -25.16
C ALA A 74 -2.36 -7.39 -23.75
N LEU A 75 -2.15 -8.26 -22.77
CA LEU A 75 -2.69 -8.13 -21.42
C LEU A 75 -2.40 -6.77 -20.77
N PHE A 76 -1.18 -6.22 -20.96
CA PHE A 76 -0.78 -4.91 -20.43
C PHE A 76 -1.56 -3.71 -21.00
N LYS A 77 -2.27 -3.89 -22.13
CA LYS A 77 -3.19 -2.90 -22.69
C LYS A 77 -4.62 -3.04 -22.20
N SER A 78 -4.93 -4.11 -21.48
CA SER A 78 -6.25 -4.32 -20.90
C SER A 78 -6.51 -3.36 -19.74
N LYS A 79 -7.74 -2.87 -19.63
CA LYS A 79 -8.19 -2.00 -18.54
C LYS A 79 -9.46 -2.59 -17.92
N PHE A 80 -9.45 -2.74 -16.60
CA PHE A 80 -10.57 -3.28 -15.83
C PHE A 80 -11.24 -2.17 -15.02
N LEU A 81 -12.55 -2.27 -14.84
CA LEU A 81 -13.35 -1.36 -14.02
C LEU A 81 -13.08 0.12 -14.37
N ILE A 82 -13.09 0.43 -15.69
CA ILE A 82 -12.74 1.75 -16.22
C ILE A 82 -13.67 2.82 -15.60
N ASN A 83 -13.10 3.97 -15.21
CA ASN A 83 -13.78 5.07 -14.53
C ASN A 83 -14.32 4.70 -13.12
N SER A 84 -13.88 3.59 -12.54
CA SER A 84 -14.07 3.36 -11.12
C SER A 84 -13.11 4.24 -10.33
N GLU A 85 -13.60 4.74 -9.19
CA GLU A 85 -12.84 5.64 -8.32
C GLU A 85 -12.76 5.02 -6.92
N LEU A 86 -11.55 4.95 -6.36
CA LEU A 86 -11.32 4.49 -5.01
C LEU A 86 -10.08 5.16 -4.42
N ASN A 87 -10.04 5.24 -3.10
CA ASN A 87 -8.84 5.64 -2.39
C ASN A 87 -8.24 4.45 -1.64
N PHE A 88 -6.95 4.21 -1.86
CA PHE A 88 -6.23 3.10 -1.21
C PHE A 88 -6.26 3.19 0.31
N ALA A 89 -5.98 4.39 0.85
CA ALA A 89 -5.93 4.62 2.29
C ALA A 89 -7.29 4.44 2.95
N GLU A 90 -8.38 4.88 2.31
CA GLU A 90 -9.74 4.68 2.81
C GLU A 90 -10.08 3.19 2.94
N ASN A 91 -9.65 2.39 1.99
CA ASN A 91 -9.85 0.95 2.02
C ASN A 91 -8.98 0.28 3.10
N LEU A 92 -7.72 0.70 3.23
CA LEU A 92 -6.79 0.16 4.22
C LEU A 92 -7.23 0.50 5.66
N LEU A 93 -7.65 1.74 5.91
CA LEU A 93 -8.09 2.24 7.23
C LEU A 93 -9.54 1.89 7.55
N SER A 94 -10.01 0.73 7.12
CA SER A 94 -11.40 0.30 7.33
C SER A 94 -11.74 -0.05 8.77
N LYS A 95 -10.74 -0.32 9.63
CA LYS A 95 -10.89 -0.57 11.06
C LYS A 95 -10.53 0.68 11.88
N ASN A 96 -11.22 0.86 13.01
CA ASN A 96 -10.96 1.95 13.95
C ASN A 96 -11.18 1.47 15.40
N ASP A 97 -10.51 0.40 15.77
CA ASP A 97 -10.62 -0.22 17.09
C ASP A 97 -9.25 -0.31 17.77
N ASN A 98 -9.22 -0.81 19.01
CA ASN A 98 -8.00 -0.97 19.78
C ASN A 98 -7.23 -2.25 19.42
N SER A 99 -7.67 -3.03 18.43
CA SER A 99 -6.91 -4.18 17.96
C SER A 99 -5.61 -3.75 17.28
N LYS A 100 -4.62 -4.62 17.35
CA LYS A 100 -3.27 -4.34 16.83
C LYS A 100 -3.27 -4.21 15.31
N ALA A 101 -2.79 -3.08 14.80
CA ALA A 101 -2.57 -2.82 13.39
C ALA A 101 -1.12 -3.06 12.97
N ILE A 102 -0.16 -2.49 13.72
CA ILE A 102 1.28 -2.56 13.40
C ILE A 102 2.05 -3.03 14.64
N THR A 103 3.07 -3.82 14.41
CA THR A 103 4.14 -4.11 15.37
C THR A 103 5.47 -3.79 14.71
N PHE A 104 6.23 -2.90 15.32
CA PHE A 104 7.58 -2.57 14.94
C PHE A 104 8.57 -3.21 15.90
N ILE A 105 9.65 -3.74 15.35
CA ILE A 105 10.76 -4.32 16.12
C ILE A 105 12.05 -3.89 15.42
N SER A 106 12.95 -3.23 16.16
CA SER A 106 14.27 -2.85 15.65
C SER A 106 15.38 -3.76 16.18
N GLU A 107 16.57 -3.63 15.60
CA GLU A 107 17.76 -4.43 15.96
C GLU A 107 18.18 -4.29 17.43
N ASN A 108 17.96 -3.11 18.05
CA ASN A 108 18.26 -2.84 19.44
C ASN A 108 17.17 -3.34 20.42
N ASN A 109 16.32 -4.28 19.98
CA ASN A 109 15.17 -4.80 20.71
C ASN A 109 14.10 -3.77 21.06
N TYR A 110 14.16 -2.56 20.52
CA TYR A 110 13.06 -1.60 20.65
C TYR A 110 11.81 -2.16 19.98
N ARG A 111 10.69 -2.09 20.70
CA ARG A 111 9.41 -2.61 20.22
C ARG A 111 8.34 -1.55 20.41
N GLU A 112 7.59 -1.33 19.37
CA GLU A 112 6.46 -0.41 19.37
C GLU A 112 5.25 -1.05 18.69
N LYS A 113 4.07 -0.64 19.10
CA LYS A 113 2.80 -1.12 18.53
C LYS A 113 1.90 0.07 18.23
N ARG A 114 1.06 -0.11 17.22
CA ARG A 114 -0.07 0.78 16.94
C ARG A 114 -1.34 -0.04 16.85
N SER A 115 -2.38 0.41 17.52
CA SER A 115 -3.75 -0.04 17.26
C SER A 115 -4.29 0.60 15.97
N TRP A 116 -5.36 0.05 15.44
CA TRP A 116 -6.06 0.67 14.31
C TRP A 116 -6.55 2.08 14.62
N LYS A 117 -7.00 2.32 15.86
CA LYS A 117 -7.43 3.64 16.32
C LYS A 117 -6.29 4.66 16.31
N GLU A 118 -5.12 4.30 16.86
CA GLU A 118 -3.93 5.16 16.85
C GLU A 118 -3.42 5.42 15.44
N LEU A 119 -3.38 4.39 14.59
CA LEU A 119 -3.00 4.54 13.20
C LEU A 119 -3.90 5.54 12.46
N ASN A 120 -5.23 5.41 12.60
CA ASN A 120 -6.17 6.36 12.01
C ASN A 120 -5.97 7.79 12.53
N LEU A 121 -5.75 7.95 13.84
CA LEU A 121 -5.52 9.26 14.45
C LEU A 121 -4.24 9.92 13.91
N ASN A 122 -3.13 9.19 13.86
CA ASN A 122 -1.85 9.70 13.41
C ASN A 122 -1.86 10.04 11.91
N VAL A 123 -2.45 9.15 11.10
CA VAL A 123 -2.68 9.44 9.67
C VAL A 123 -3.53 10.70 9.51
N GLY A 124 -4.60 10.86 10.30
CA GLY A 124 -5.45 12.05 10.28
C GLY A 124 -4.67 13.34 10.61
N ARG A 125 -3.79 13.31 11.62
CA ARG A 125 -2.92 14.44 11.98
C ARG A 125 -2.00 14.83 10.83
N LEU A 126 -1.37 13.86 10.19
CA LEU A 126 -0.51 14.09 9.02
C LEU A 126 -1.30 14.65 7.83
N VAL A 127 -2.51 14.17 7.59
CA VAL A 127 -3.41 14.71 6.54
C VAL A 127 -3.73 16.19 6.82
N VAL A 128 -4.04 16.55 8.06
CA VAL A 128 -4.27 17.96 8.44
C VAL A 128 -3.02 18.81 8.17
N PHE A 129 -1.84 18.33 8.57
CA PHE A 129 -0.56 19.00 8.30
C PHE A 129 -0.32 19.17 6.79
N PHE A 130 -0.49 18.11 5.98
CA PHE A 130 -0.32 18.17 4.53
C PHE A 130 -1.26 19.16 3.85
N LYS A 131 -2.52 19.26 4.33
CA LYS A 131 -3.46 20.28 3.85
C LYS A 131 -3.02 21.70 4.25
N LYS A 132 -2.54 21.89 5.49
CA LYS A 132 -2.04 23.18 5.97
C LYS A 132 -0.89 23.72 5.10
N ILE A 133 0.03 22.85 4.68
CA ILE A 133 1.13 23.20 3.77
C ILE A 133 0.73 23.17 2.28
N LYS A 134 -0.57 23.08 2.00
CA LYS A 134 -1.19 23.17 0.67
C LYS A 134 -0.70 22.12 -0.33
N LEU A 135 -0.48 20.88 0.14
CA LEU A 135 -0.33 19.75 -0.77
C LEU A 135 -1.62 19.50 -1.53
N LYS A 136 -1.49 19.19 -2.82
CA LYS A 136 -2.59 18.92 -3.74
C LYS A 136 -2.48 17.50 -4.29
N GLU A 137 -3.58 16.96 -4.77
CA GLU A 137 -3.61 15.70 -5.54
C GLU A 137 -2.49 15.69 -6.59
N LYS A 138 -1.85 14.53 -6.76
CA LYS A 138 -0.69 14.30 -7.64
C LYS A 138 0.62 15.00 -7.25
N ASP A 139 0.65 15.80 -6.18
CA ASP A 139 1.93 16.24 -5.63
C ASP A 139 2.74 15.06 -5.11
N ARG A 140 4.05 15.13 -5.22
CA ARG A 140 4.96 14.06 -4.83
C ARG A 140 5.54 14.34 -3.46
N VAL A 141 5.44 13.34 -2.59
CA VAL A 141 6.05 13.29 -1.26
C VAL A 141 7.15 12.25 -1.29
N ALA A 142 8.38 12.67 -1.05
CA ALA A 142 9.53 11.78 -0.92
C ALA A 142 9.80 11.45 0.54
N ALA A 143 10.29 10.25 0.80
CA ALA A 143 10.69 9.83 2.13
C ALA A 143 12.05 9.14 2.10
N TYR A 144 12.97 9.60 2.93
CA TYR A 144 14.26 8.99 3.16
C TYR A 144 14.27 8.44 4.58
N LEU A 145 13.65 7.28 4.73
CA LEU A 145 13.27 6.68 6.00
C LEU A 145 13.54 5.17 6.02
N PRO A 146 13.92 4.61 7.17
CA PRO A 146 13.89 3.17 7.38
C PRO A 146 12.43 2.68 7.56
N ASN A 147 12.26 1.39 7.82
CA ASN A 147 10.96 0.78 8.10
C ASN A 147 10.46 1.16 9.50
N LEU A 148 10.01 2.41 9.69
CA LEU A 148 9.39 2.90 10.91
C LEU A 148 7.85 2.83 10.81
N ILE A 149 7.16 2.93 11.94
CA ILE A 149 5.70 3.09 11.96
C ILE A 149 5.30 4.39 11.26
N GLU A 150 6.04 5.46 11.49
CA GLU A 150 5.85 6.78 10.89
C GLU A 150 6.02 6.76 9.36
N THR A 151 6.82 5.85 8.83
CA THR A 151 6.95 5.64 7.38
C THR A 151 5.63 5.13 6.80
N VAL A 152 4.99 4.18 7.49
CA VAL A 152 3.68 3.65 7.10
C VAL A 152 2.58 4.70 7.25
N GLU A 153 2.57 5.42 8.38
CA GLU A 153 1.61 6.50 8.66
C GLU A 153 1.72 7.62 7.60
N SER A 154 2.93 8.02 7.24
CA SER A 154 3.20 9.05 6.22
C SER A 154 2.79 8.61 4.82
N PHE A 155 3.05 7.36 4.47
CA PHE A 155 2.61 6.76 3.20
C PHE A 155 1.08 6.77 3.10
N ILE A 156 0.38 6.31 4.14
CA ILE A 156 -1.08 6.25 4.15
C ILE A 156 -1.67 7.67 4.09
N ALA A 157 -1.10 8.63 4.85
CA ALA A 157 -1.53 10.02 4.82
C ALA A 157 -1.35 10.64 3.42
N THR A 158 -0.24 10.36 2.76
CA THR A 158 0.02 10.80 1.38
C THR A 158 -1.02 10.24 0.42
N ALA A 159 -1.32 8.93 0.50
CA ALA A 159 -2.34 8.29 -0.31
C ALA A 159 -3.76 8.82 -0.03
N SER A 160 -4.06 9.17 1.24
CA SER A 160 -5.38 9.69 1.65
C SER A 160 -5.78 10.95 0.90
N ILE A 161 -4.83 11.80 0.54
CA ILE A 161 -5.07 13.08 -0.16
C ILE A 161 -4.76 13.01 -1.66
N GLY A 162 -4.60 11.79 -2.22
CA GLY A 162 -4.32 11.59 -3.65
C GLY A 162 -2.92 12.05 -4.09
N CYS A 163 -1.99 12.23 -3.16
CA CYS A 163 -0.59 12.51 -3.45
C CYS A 163 0.17 11.23 -3.83
N VAL A 164 1.33 11.41 -4.47
CA VAL A 164 2.20 10.32 -4.90
C VAL A 164 3.33 10.13 -3.89
N TRP A 165 3.46 8.92 -3.36
CA TRP A 165 4.54 8.53 -2.45
C TRP A 165 5.73 7.94 -3.19
N SER A 166 6.94 8.30 -2.76
CA SER A 166 8.18 7.66 -3.18
C SER A 166 9.15 7.61 -2.02
N SER A 167 9.72 6.44 -1.73
CA SER A 167 10.66 6.28 -0.62
C SER A 167 11.97 5.62 -1.05
N CYS A 168 13.03 5.98 -0.34
CA CYS A 168 14.34 5.32 -0.38
C CYS A 168 14.72 4.87 1.02
N SER A 169 15.34 3.69 1.13
CA SER A 169 15.99 3.26 2.36
C SER A 169 17.18 4.19 2.68
N PRO A 170 17.48 4.46 3.96
CA PRO A 170 18.65 5.20 4.38
C PRO A 170 20.00 4.56 3.97
N ASP A 171 19.97 3.28 3.62
CA ASP A 171 21.16 2.54 3.12
C ASP A 171 21.63 3.04 1.74
N PHE A 172 20.75 3.73 1.00
CA PHE A 172 21.18 4.37 -0.23
C PHE A 172 22.08 5.56 0.09
N GLY A 173 23.24 5.59 -0.57
CA GLY A 173 24.12 6.75 -0.51
C GLY A 173 23.45 8.02 -1.06
N ILE A 174 23.97 9.19 -0.70
CA ILE A 174 23.41 10.50 -1.07
C ILE A 174 23.13 10.62 -2.57
N ASN A 175 24.05 10.17 -3.43
CA ASN A 175 23.89 10.24 -4.89
C ASN A 175 22.68 9.42 -5.36
N GLY A 176 22.50 8.21 -4.85
CA GLY A 176 21.35 7.37 -5.20
C GLY A 176 20.01 7.97 -4.77
N VAL A 177 19.96 8.65 -3.63
CA VAL A 177 18.78 9.40 -3.16
C VAL A 177 18.50 10.59 -4.06
N ILE A 178 19.54 11.39 -4.38
CA ILE A 178 19.41 12.56 -5.25
C ILE A 178 18.92 12.18 -6.64
N GLU A 179 19.52 11.17 -7.27
CA GLU A 179 19.13 10.69 -8.60
C GLU A 179 17.65 10.27 -8.64
N ARG A 180 17.18 9.53 -7.65
CA ARG A 180 15.79 9.08 -7.58
C ARG A 180 14.81 10.21 -7.36
N PHE A 181 15.07 11.06 -6.39
CA PHE A 181 14.14 12.12 -6.02
C PHE A 181 14.18 13.32 -6.96
N ALA A 182 15.32 13.61 -7.60
CA ALA A 182 15.40 14.65 -8.61
C ALA A 182 14.49 14.37 -9.82
N GLN A 183 14.36 13.09 -10.23
CA GLN A 183 13.49 12.70 -11.33
C GLN A 183 12.01 13.03 -11.07
N ILE A 184 11.55 12.81 -9.84
CA ILE A 184 10.14 12.98 -9.48
C ILE A 184 9.81 14.40 -8.98
N LYS A 185 10.82 15.23 -8.70
CA LYS A 185 10.64 16.61 -8.21
C LYS A 185 9.64 16.69 -7.06
N PRO A 186 9.91 16.10 -5.90
CA PRO A 186 8.97 16.07 -4.78
C PRO A 186 8.81 17.48 -4.18
N LYS A 187 7.63 17.79 -3.65
CA LYS A 187 7.38 19.03 -2.90
C LYS A 187 7.83 18.95 -1.46
N ILE A 188 7.84 17.75 -0.90
CA ILE A 188 8.21 17.47 0.50
C ILE A 188 9.18 16.31 0.51
N LEU A 189 10.12 16.38 1.45
CA LEU A 189 10.98 15.30 1.88
C LEU A 189 10.73 15.03 3.36
N ILE A 190 10.39 13.79 3.70
CA ILE A 190 10.30 13.28 5.06
C ILE A 190 11.59 12.50 5.33
N ILE A 191 12.27 12.83 6.43
CA ILE A 191 13.54 12.23 6.81
C ILE A 191 13.54 11.99 8.33
N CYS A 192 14.20 10.93 8.81
CA CYS A 192 14.55 10.83 10.23
C CYS A 192 15.95 11.40 10.50
N ASP A 193 16.23 11.68 11.75
CA ASP A 193 17.56 12.16 12.16
C ASP A 193 18.58 11.01 12.10
N ARG A 194 18.21 9.83 12.58
CA ARG A 194 19.08 8.67 12.69
C ARG A 194 18.31 7.36 12.61
N TYR A 195 19.01 6.25 12.40
CA TYR A 195 18.46 4.89 12.47
C TYR A 195 19.53 3.90 12.92
N TYR A 196 19.09 2.71 13.34
CA TYR A 196 19.99 1.62 13.72
C TYR A 196 20.13 0.62 12.58
N TYR A 197 21.36 0.26 12.25
CA TYR A 197 21.67 -0.76 11.26
C TYR A 197 22.97 -1.48 11.61
N ASN A 198 22.94 -2.82 11.61
CA ASN A 198 24.08 -3.69 11.93
C ASN A 198 24.74 -3.32 13.29
N GLY A 199 23.91 -3.10 14.31
CA GLY A 199 24.33 -2.74 15.67
C GLY A 199 24.90 -1.33 15.83
N LYS A 200 24.82 -0.47 14.79
CA LYS A 200 25.33 0.91 14.82
C LYS A 200 24.20 1.90 14.68
N GLU A 201 24.32 3.01 15.40
CA GLU A 201 23.49 4.19 15.14
C GLU A 201 24.09 4.99 13.97
N ILE A 202 23.28 5.29 12.98
CA ILE A 202 23.68 6.01 11.77
C ILE A 202 22.91 7.32 11.72
N ASN A 203 23.63 8.45 11.79
CA ASN A 203 23.10 9.78 11.62
C ASN A 203 22.89 10.07 10.11
N ILE A 204 21.70 10.44 9.72
CA ILE A 204 21.38 10.78 8.33
C ILE A 204 20.92 12.23 8.13
N ILE A 205 20.60 12.94 9.20
CA ILE A 205 20.19 14.35 9.09
C ILE A 205 21.29 15.24 8.49
N GLU A 206 22.56 14.91 8.70
CA GLU A 206 23.71 15.59 8.12
C GLU A 206 23.74 15.56 6.59
N ARG A 207 23.03 14.59 5.98
CA ARG A 207 22.88 14.47 4.53
C ARG A 207 21.86 15.45 3.96
N LEU A 208 20.97 16.00 4.80
CA LEU A 208 19.85 16.83 4.38
C LEU A 208 20.27 18.09 3.60
N PRO A 209 21.28 18.89 4.02
CA PRO A 209 21.70 20.07 3.27
C PRO A 209 22.13 19.77 1.83
N LEU A 210 22.85 18.66 1.63
CA LEU A 210 23.30 18.22 0.31
C LEU A 210 22.11 17.82 -0.58
N ILE A 211 21.15 17.09 -0.02
CA ILE A 211 19.93 16.67 -0.72
C ILE A 211 19.10 17.90 -1.14
N LEU A 212 18.85 18.84 -0.22
CA LEU A 212 18.08 20.06 -0.47
C LEU A 212 18.77 20.98 -1.49
N ASN A 213 20.10 21.04 -1.48
CA ASN A 213 20.84 21.81 -2.47
C ASN A 213 20.66 21.28 -3.90
N LYS A 214 20.51 19.98 -4.08
CA LYS A 214 20.34 19.34 -5.39
C LYS A 214 18.88 19.22 -5.83
N ILE A 215 17.92 19.11 -4.88
CA ILE A 215 16.50 18.92 -5.19
C ILE A 215 15.70 20.18 -4.88
N LYS A 216 15.82 21.18 -5.75
CA LYS A 216 15.21 22.51 -5.58
C LYS A 216 13.67 22.53 -5.56
N SER A 217 13.02 21.43 -5.91
CA SER A 217 11.55 21.32 -5.84
C SER A 217 11.01 21.19 -4.41
N ILE A 218 11.84 20.77 -3.46
CA ILE A 218 11.49 20.71 -2.05
C ILE A 218 11.48 22.16 -1.53
N LYS A 219 10.30 22.63 -1.12
CA LYS A 219 10.17 23.98 -0.58
C LYS A 219 10.75 24.02 0.83
N ASN A 220 11.70 24.89 1.05
CA ASN A 220 12.09 25.31 2.40
C ASN A 220 10.93 26.16 2.94
N ASN A 221 10.02 25.57 3.69
CA ASN A 221 9.07 26.33 4.49
C ASN A 221 9.78 26.83 5.76
N HIS A 222 10.73 27.75 5.57
CA HIS A 222 11.14 28.68 6.61
C HIS A 222 10.15 29.84 6.53
N ASN A 223 9.03 29.73 7.28
CA ASN A 223 8.24 30.83 7.87
C ASN A 223 7.25 30.25 8.86
#